data_16f5435605a39b9160fe10a24f550860
#
_entry.id   16f5435605a39b9160fe10a24f550860
#
_cell.length_a   1.000
_cell.length_b   1.000
_cell.length_c   1.000
_cell.angle_alpha   90.00
_cell.angle_beta   90.00
_cell.angle_gamma   90.00
#
_symmetry.space_group_name_H-M   'P 1'
#
loop_
_entity.id
_entity.type
_entity.pdbx_description
1 polymer ?
#
loop_
_entity_poly.entity_id
_entity_poly.type
_entity_poly.pdbx_seq_one_letter_code
_entity_poly.pdbx_strand_id
1 'polypeptide(L)'
;MNHNRQLPRRVLSRRDFIALAVASAAVLTFPGCRDDETGQAGVTEAEETVVPTLDADTRTAVLDDLLRLLQENYVFVDVAAKIDEDVRKRQSNGEYDGITDRAAFADTLTGHLQDVSHDEHLEVTPKAIDEAGPPGPPPPTSAEDPSGFLYRAERLPGNVGYMDLRIFASPRSGAGAAAASAMTELNDTDALIFDITQNMGGDPEMVALLCSYLFGPEPVHLNDIRWRRGDYIEVEEFWTQPEVEGERYGQDKPVYVLTSHTTFSAAEEFAYDLQTLGRATIVGETTQGGANPGQPFGLAADFTVLIPIGEAVNPTTKTNWEGTGVKPDIAVPKEKAFETARNAALEKLN
;
A
#
# COMPACT_ATOMS: atom_id res chain seq x y z
N MET A 1 1.27 -28.22 -25.98
CA MET A 1 1.33 -28.88 -24.68
C MET A 1 1.67 -27.78 -23.68
N ASN A 2 0.62 -27.19 -23.05
CA ASN A 2 0.79 -26.12 -22.09
C ASN A 2 1.28 -26.71 -20.76
N HIS A 3 2.56 -26.55 -20.46
CA HIS A 3 3.07 -26.79 -19.12
C HIS A 3 2.90 -25.49 -18.32
N ASN A 4 1.74 -25.36 -17.67
CA ASN A 4 1.54 -24.41 -16.59
C ASN A 4 2.50 -24.82 -15.45
N ARG A 5 3.67 -24.20 -15.36
CA ARG A 5 4.61 -24.44 -14.25
C ARG A 5 4.11 -23.69 -13.03
N GLN A 6 3.16 -24.28 -12.31
CA GLN A 6 2.83 -23.80 -10.97
C GLN A 6 4.03 -24.04 -10.05
N LEU A 7 4.47 -22.96 -9.39
CA LEU A 7 5.54 -23.06 -8.39
C LEU A 7 5.07 -23.88 -7.17
N PRO A 8 5.96 -24.67 -6.53
CA PRO A 8 5.62 -25.39 -5.32
C PRO A 8 5.25 -24.45 -4.16
N ARG A 9 4.28 -24.84 -3.33
CA ARG A 9 3.78 -24.06 -2.18
C ARG A 9 4.42 -24.55 -0.89
N ARG A 10 4.78 -23.62 -0.01
CA ARG A 10 5.23 -23.90 1.36
C ARG A 10 4.43 -23.02 2.31
N VAL A 11 3.78 -23.64 3.32
CA VAL A 11 3.07 -22.92 4.38
C VAL A 11 4.00 -22.87 5.59
N LEU A 12 4.27 -21.67 6.12
CA LEU A 12 5.06 -21.48 7.34
C LEU A 12 4.15 -21.43 8.55
N SER A 13 4.57 -22.09 9.63
CA SER A 13 3.91 -21.95 10.92
C SER A 13 4.50 -20.78 11.71
N ARG A 14 3.70 -20.18 12.63
CA ARG A 14 4.09 -19.04 13.49
C ARG A 14 5.43 -19.19 14.25
N ARG A 15 6.04 -20.37 14.27
CA ARG A 15 7.30 -20.64 14.98
C ARG A 15 8.55 -20.31 14.16
N ASP A 16 8.43 -20.09 12.86
CA ASP A 16 9.58 -19.93 11.96
C ASP A 16 10.03 -18.46 11.81
N PHE A 17 9.31 -17.51 12.41
CA PHE A 17 9.49 -16.05 12.20
C PHE A 17 10.54 -15.36 13.09
N ILE A 18 11.29 -16.06 13.96
CA ILE A 18 12.19 -15.41 14.94
C ILE A 18 13.62 -15.13 14.40
N ALA A 19 13.93 -15.47 13.19
CA ALA A 19 15.32 -15.41 12.70
C ALA A 19 15.49 -14.71 11.35
N LEU A 20 15.07 -13.46 11.14
CA LEU A 20 15.67 -12.60 10.07
C LEU A 20 15.26 -11.12 10.20
N ALA A 21 15.71 -10.46 11.24
CA ALA A 21 15.66 -8.99 11.32
C ALA A 21 16.82 -8.46 12.16
N VAL A 22 18.04 -8.57 11.66
CA VAL A 22 19.19 -7.75 12.15
C VAL A 22 20.06 -7.41 10.96
N ALA A 23 19.98 -6.18 10.49
CA ALA A 23 21.10 -5.47 9.84
C ALA A 23 20.83 -3.98 9.89
N SER A 24 21.47 -3.36 10.85
CA SER A 24 22.48 -2.30 10.78
C SER A 24 21.94 -0.88 10.74
N ALA A 25 21.72 -0.31 11.93
CA ALA A 25 21.83 1.14 12.16
C ALA A 25 23.31 1.46 12.41
N ALA A 26 23.97 2.12 11.48
CA ALA A 26 25.29 2.72 11.70
C ALA A 26 25.09 4.12 12.31
N VAL A 27 25.48 4.26 13.57
CA VAL A 27 25.58 5.55 14.26
C VAL A 27 26.86 6.25 13.80
N LEU A 28 26.72 7.36 13.10
CA LEU A 28 27.82 8.28 12.82
C LEU A 28 27.84 9.36 13.92
N THR A 29 28.85 9.30 14.78
CA THR A 29 29.18 10.36 15.74
C THR A 29 29.97 11.44 15.05
N PHE A 30 29.50 12.69 15.14
CA PHE A 30 30.26 13.87 14.72
C PHE A 30 31.01 14.45 15.92
N PRO A 31 32.26 14.85 15.79
CA PRO A 31 32.95 15.71 16.79
C PRO A 31 32.77 17.20 16.46
N GLY A 32 32.65 17.91 17.52
CA GLY A 32 32.20 19.29 17.70
C GLY A 32 32.97 20.41 17.00
N CYS A 33 32.31 21.54 17.05
CA CYS A 33 32.62 22.88 16.60
C CYS A 33 33.93 23.46 17.09
N ARG A 34 34.57 24.26 16.23
CA ARG A 34 35.32 25.46 16.63
C ARG A 34 35.04 26.59 15.65
N ASP A 35 34.65 27.72 16.22
CA ASP A 35 34.48 29.02 15.57
C ASP A 35 35.83 29.55 15.06
N ASP A 36 35.85 30.17 13.87
CA ASP A 36 36.55 31.43 13.66
C ASP A 36 36.06 32.17 12.41
N GLU A 37 36.03 33.48 12.53
CA GLU A 37 35.47 34.49 11.66
C GLU A 37 36.26 34.76 10.39
N THR A 38 35.55 35.42 9.50
CA THR A 38 35.88 36.43 8.49
C THR A 38 35.94 36.04 7.03
N GLY A 39 34.98 36.61 6.29
CA GLY A 39 35.32 37.35 5.08
C GLY A 39 34.94 36.77 3.73
N GLN A 40 34.07 37.48 3.10
CA GLN A 40 33.83 37.59 1.66
C GLN A 40 32.70 36.76 1.05
N ALA A 41 31.59 37.48 0.82
CA ALA A 41 30.50 37.05 -0.04
C ALA A 41 31.00 36.84 -1.48
N GLY A 42 31.26 35.60 -1.80
CA GLY A 42 31.33 35.14 -3.19
C GLY A 42 29.91 34.80 -3.62
N VAL A 43 29.40 35.48 -4.63
CA VAL A 43 28.19 35.06 -5.36
C VAL A 43 28.56 33.78 -6.04
N THR A 44 28.20 32.64 -5.45
CA THR A 44 28.19 31.35 -6.16
C THR A 44 27.01 31.38 -7.13
N GLU A 45 27.33 31.43 -8.44
CA GLU A 45 26.39 31.07 -9.47
C GLU A 45 25.79 29.73 -9.10
N ALA A 46 24.45 29.67 -9.06
CA ALA A 46 23.73 28.40 -8.92
C ALA A 46 24.16 27.56 -10.13
N GLU A 47 24.89 26.48 -9.88
CA GLU A 47 25.06 25.43 -10.89
C GLU A 47 23.65 24.97 -11.30
N GLU A 48 23.24 25.31 -12.51
CA GLU A 48 22.08 24.70 -13.14
C GLU A 48 22.37 23.18 -13.17
N THR A 49 21.69 22.42 -12.35
CA THR A 49 21.72 20.96 -12.40
C THR A 49 21.15 20.57 -13.76
N VAL A 50 22.03 20.32 -14.71
CA VAL A 50 21.65 19.79 -16.03
C VAL A 50 21.11 18.39 -15.79
N VAL A 51 19.78 18.25 -15.81
CA VAL A 51 19.11 16.94 -15.81
C VAL A 51 19.63 16.17 -17.04
N PRO A 52 20.34 15.04 -16.88
CA PRO A 52 20.84 14.28 -18.02
C PRO A 52 19.69 13.89 -18.92
N THR A 53 19.75 14.30 -20.18
CA THR A 53 18.77 13.85 -21.19
C THR A 53 18.89 12.33 -21.35
N LEU A 54 17.73 11.67 -21.46
CA LEU A 54 17.65 10.23 -21.64
C LEU A 54 18.13 9.87 -23.06
N ASP A 55 19.35 9.32 -23.17
CA ASP A 55 19.91 8.84 -24.45
C ASP A 55 19.49 7.39 -24.77
N ALA A 56 19.86 6.89 -25.94
CA ALA A 56 19.48 5.57 -26.41
C ALA A 56 20.10 4.43 -25.56
N ASP A 57 21.35 4.59 -25.13
CA ASP A 57 22.03 3.59 -24.32
C ASP A 57 21.43 3.50 -22.93
N THR A 58 21.08 4.63 -22.35
CA THR A 58 20.37 4.72 -21.06
C THR A 58 19.00 4.06 -21.13
N ARG A 59 18.18 4.34 -22.17
CA ARG A 59 16.88 3.67 -22.34
C ARG A 59 17.05 2.16 -22.45
N THR A 60 18.02 1.69 -23.21
CA THR A 60 18.29 0.26 -23.36
C THR A 60 18.66 -0.38 -22.03
N ALA A 61 19.53 0.26 -21.25
CA ALA A 61 19.93 -0.24 -19.92
C ALA A 61 18.75 -0.32 -18.94
N VAL A 62 17.86 0.69 -18.93
CA VAL A 62 16.64 0.67 -18.10
C VAL A 62 15.72 -0.48 -18.51
N LEU A 63 15.49 -0.69 -19.82
CA LEU A 63 14.64 -1.78 -20.32
C LEU A 63 15.23 -3.15 -19.96
N ASP A 64 16.54 -3.35 -20.11
CA ASP A 64 17.20 -4.62 -19.79
C ASP A 64 17.10 -4.94 -18.29
N ASP A 65 17.34 -3.96 -17.42
CA ASP A 65 17.21 -4.13 -15.98
C ASP A 65 15.75 -4.42 -15.58
N LEU A 66 14.80 -3.66 -16.14
CA LEU A 66 13.37 -3.83 -15.89
C LEU A 66 12.92 -5.26 -16.23
N LEU A 67 13.21 -5.73 -17.43
CA LEU A 67 12.78 -7.05 -17.89
C LEU A 67 13.46 -8.18 -17.10
N ARG A 68 14.75 -8.04 -16.77
CA ARG A 68 15.43 -8.99 -15.90
C ARG A 68 14.80 -9.05 -14.52
N LEU A 69 14.52 -7.90 -13.87
CA LEU A 69 13.93 -7.85 -12.53
C LEU A 69 12.50 -8.40 -12.51
N LEU A 70 11.71 -8.16 -13.55
CA LEU A 70 10.37 -8.75 -13.69
C LEU A 70 10.44 -10.28 -13.79
N GLN A 71 11.35 -10.83 -14.60
CA GLN A 71 11.54 -12.28 -14.71
C GLN A 71 11.94 -12.90 -13.37
N GLU A 72 12.78 -12.23 -12.60
CA GLU A 72 13.29 -12.71 -11.32
C GLU A 72 12.26 -12.61 -10.18
N ASN A 73 11.41 -11.57 -10.17
CA ASN A 73 10.67 -11.17 -8.97
C ASN A 73 9.15 -11.12 -9.12
N TYR A 74 8.60 -10.79 -10.32
CA TYR A 74 7.17 -10.62 -10.49
C TYR A 74 6.42 -11.91 -10.17
N VAL A 75 5.38 -11.81 -9.33
CA VAL A 75 4.65 -12.98 -8.81
C VAL A 75 4.04 -13.86 -9.91
N PHE A 76 3.63 -13.26 -11.04
CA PHE A 76 3.03 -13.96 -12.17
C PHE A 76 4.07 -14.21 -13.28
N VAL A 77 4.79 -15.33 -13.17
CA VAL A 77 5.90 -15.68 -14.08
C VAL A 77 5.49 -15.70 -15.56
N ASP A 78 4.30 -16.24 -15.86
CA ASP A 78 3.79 -16.30 -17.23
C ASP A 78 3.44 -14.91 -17.79
N VAL A 79 3.05 -13.97 -16.93
CA VAL A 79 2.79 -12.58 -17.31
C VAL A 79 4.10 -11.82 -17.51
N ALA A 80 5.11 -12.06 -16.67
CA ALA A 80 6.45 -11.49 -16.85
C ALA A 80 7.03 -11.85 -18.23
N ALA A 81 6.82 -13.09 -18.70
CA ALA A 81 7.27 -13.52 -20.04
C ALA A 81 6.52 -12.77 -21.16
N LYS A 82 5.23 -12.52 -21.01
CA LYS A 82 4.44 -11.74 -21.98
C LYS A 82 4.86 -10.27 -22.01
N ILE A 83 5.15 -9.69 -20.85
CA ILE A 83 5.69 -8.33 -20.74
C ILE A 83 7.02 -8.24 -21.48
N ASP A 84 7.94 -9.19 -21.27
CA ASP A 84 9.24 -9.21 -21.97
C ASP A 84 9.05 -9.23 -23.51
N GLU A 85 8.18 -10.09 -24.01
CA GLU A 85 7.87 -10.17 -25.45
C GLU A 85 7.32 -8.84 -25.99
N ASP A 86 6.36 -8.23 -25.29
CA ASP A 86 5.71 -6.97 -25.72
C ASP A 86 6.70 -5.79 -25.69
N VAL A 87 7.42 -5.62 -24.58
CA VAL A 87 8.39 -4.52 -24.43
C VAL A 87 9.54 -4.65 -25.45
N ARG A 88 10.06 -5.86 -25.68
CA ARG A 88 11.10 -6.08 -26.71
C ARG A 88 10.58 -5.78 -28.12
N LYS A 89 9.33 -6.14 -28.41
CA LYS A 89 8.69 -5.82 -29.68
C LYS A 89 8.55 -4.32 -29.86
N ARG A 90 8.07 -3.59 -28.86
CA ARG A 90 7.96 -2.12 -28.88
C ARG A 90 9.32 -1.47 -29.04
N GLN A 91 10.34 -1.96 -28.36
CA GLN A 91 11.73 -1.50 -28.50
C GLN A 91 12.21 -1.69 -29.94
N SER A 92 11.99 -2.85 -30.54
CA SER A 92 12.40 -3.13 -31.93
C SER A 92 11.66 -2.29 -32.96
N ASN A 93 10.46 -1.83 -32.66
CA ASN A 93 9.66 -0.90 -33.47
C ASN A 93 10.10 0.55 -33.33
N GLY A 94 11.04 0.85 -32.42
CA GLY A 94 11.49 2.23 -32.14
C GLY A 94 10.51 3.08 -31.33
N GLU A 95 9.54 2.46 -30.64
CA GLU A 95 8.50 3.19 -29.89
C GLU A 95 9.08 4.06 -28.75
N TYR A 96 10.26 3.72 -28.24
CA TYR A 96 10.97 4.46 -27.18
C TYR A 96 12.00 5.47 -27.70
N ASP A 97 12.36 5.44 -28.99
CA ASP A 97 13.54 6.15 -29.52
C ASP A 97 13.45 7.68 -29.40
N GLY A 98 12.25 8.22 -29.53
CA GLY A 98 12.00 9.68 -29.47
C GLY A 98 11.81 10.22 -28.07
N ILE A 99 11.78 9.39 -27.02
CA ILE A 99 11.49 9.82 -25.66
C ILE A 99 12.77 10.25 -24.98
N THR A 100 12.92 11.55 -24.73
CA THR A 100 14.07 12.16 -24.07
C THR A 100 13.77 12.64 -22.65
N ASP A 101 12.51 12.82 -22.33
CA ASP A 101 12.03 13.17 -20.98
C ASP A 101 11.90 11.92 -20.11
N ARG A 102 12.44 12.00 -18.89
CA ARG A 102 12.49 10.87 -17.97
C ARG A 102 11.12 10.48 -17.41
N ALA A 103 10.29 11.48 -17.09
CA ALA A 103 8.94 11.22 -16.58
C ALA A 103 8.06 10.61 -17.67
N ALA A 104 8.09 11.18 -18.88
CA ALA A 104 7.35 10.63 -20.02
C ALA A 104 7.80 9.18 -20.38
N PHE A 105 9.07 8.85 -20.19
CA PHE A 105 9.58 7.49 -20.40
C PHE A 105 9.03 6.53 -19.33
N ALA A 106 9.07 6.93 -18.07
CA ALA A 106 8.53 6.16 -16.96
C ALA A 106 7.03 5.91 -17.10
N ASP A 107 6.25 6.96 -17.41
CA ASP A 107 4.80 6.86 -17.66
C ASP A 107 4.50 5.94 -18.84
N THR A 108 5.27 6.03 -19.92
CA THR A 108 5.12 5.15 -21.09
C THR A 108 5.39 3.69 -20.72
N LEU A 109 6.46 3.42 -19.96
CA LEU A 109 6.76 2.07 -19.51
C LEU A 109 5.66 1.54 -18.57
N THR A 110 5.24 2.34 -17.59
CA THR A 110 4.15 1.97 -16.67
C THR A 110 2.90 1.58 -17.46
N GLY A 111 2.47 2.41 -18.41
CA GLY A 111 1.31 2.10 -19.26
C GLY A 111 1.46 0.78 -20.02
N HIS A 112 2.62 0.54 -20.64
CA HIS A 112 2.87 -0.72 -21.38
C HIS A 112 2.91 -1.96 -20.47
N LEU A 113 3.45 -1.82 -19.24
CA LEU A 113 3.45 -2.90 -18.26
C LEU A 113 2.02 -3.23 -17.84
N GLN A 114 1.23 -2.22 -17.50
CA GLN A 114 -0.17 -2.37 -17.05
C GLN A 114 -1.10 -2.82 -18.17
N ASP A 115 -0.87 -2.44 -19.42
CA ASP A 115 -1.61 -2.93 -20.59
C ASP A 115 -1.53 -4.47 -20.71
N VAL A 116 -0.40 -5.06 -20.36
CA VAL A 116 -0.16 -6.52 -20.46
C VAL A 116 -0.53 -7.25 -19.18
N SER A 117 -0.20 -6.67 -18.02
CA SER A 117 -0.36 -7.31 -16.71
C SER A 117 -1.74 -7.09 -16.10
N HIS A 118 -2.36 -5.95 -16.37
CA HIS A 118 -3.53 -5.44 -15.65
C HIS A 118 -3.28 -5.30 -14.14
N ASP A 119 -2.04 -5.01 -13.74
CA ASP A 119 -1.60 -4.91 -12.35
C ASP A 119 -1.26 -3.45 -12.03
N GLU A 120 -2.11 -2.82 -11.21
CA GLU A 120 -2.03 -1.40 -10.88
C GLU A 120 -0.79 -1.05 -10.03
N HIS A 121 -0.16 -2.05 -9.39
CA HIS A 121 1.08 -1.83 -8.63
C HIS A 121 2.34 -1.83 -9.48
N LEU A 122 2.30 -2.32 -10.74
CA LEU A 122 3.45 -2.24 -11.65
C LEU A 122 3.64 -0.80 -12.12
N GLU A 123 4.58 -0.09 -11.50
CA GLU A 123 4.85 1.31 -11.77
C GLU A 123 6.34 1.58 -11.89
N VAL A 124 6.74 2.30 -12.94
CA VAL A 124 8.10 2.81 -13.14
C VAL A 124 8.11 4.29 -12.81
N THR A 125 9.04 4.72 -11.97
CA THR A 125 9.22 6.12 -11.60
C THR A 125 10.67 6.55 -11.82
N PRO A 126 10.95 7.76 -12.31
CA PRO A 126 12.29 8.31 -12.23
C PRO A 126 12.57 8.65 -10.77
N LYS A 127 13.74 8.27 -10.24
CA LYS A 127 14.16 8.77 -8.93
C LYS A 127 14.21 10.29 -9.00
N ALA A 128 13.52 10.95 -8.10
CA ALA A 128 13.56 12.40 -8.02
C ALA A 128 15.02 12.83 -7.87
N ILE A 129 15.49 13.67 -8.80
CA ILE A 129 16.74 14.37 -8.64
C ILE A 129 16.43 15.47 -7.63
N ASP A 130 16.84 15.25 -6.41
CA ASP A 130 16.66 16.07 -5.21
C ASP A 130 15.34 16.03 -4.43
N GLU A 131 15.54 15.62 -3.17
CA GLU A 131 15.04 16.15 -1.89
C GLU A 131 13.59 15.98 -1.46
N ALA A 132 12.65 15.65 -2.27
CA ALA A 132 11.36 15.23 -1.76
C ALA A 132 11.16 13.76 -2.10
N GLY A 133 11.28 12.88 -1.11
CA GLY A 133 10.62 11.57 -1.21
C GLY A 133 9.18 11.74 -1.70
N PRO A 134 8.48 10.69 -2.12
CA PRO A 134 7.06 10.78 -2.46
C PRO A 134 6.39 11.64 -1.39
N PRO A 135 5.45 12.54 -1.76
CA PRO A 135 4.82 13.39 -0.77
C PRO A 135 4.44 12.49 0.40
N GLY A 136 5.22 12.65 1.49
CA GLY A 136 4.99 11.85 2.69
C GLY A 136 3.54 12.00 3.09
N PRO A 137 2.98 11.08 3.85
CA PRO A 137 1.67 11.28 4.43
C PRO A 137 1.61 12.70 5.00
N PRO A 138 0.48 13.40 4.88
CA PRO A 138 0.35 14.75 5.41
C PRO A 138 0.90 14.76 6.84
N PRO A 139 1.59 15.83 7.25
CA PRO A 139 2.22 15.86 8.56
C PRO A 139 1.21 15.43 9.61
N PRO A 140 1.63 14.61 10.59
CA PRO A 140 0.74 14.14 11.64
C PRO A 140 0.04 15.34 12.27
N THR A 141 -1.27 15.28 12.34
CA THR A 141 -2.10 16.37 12.87
C THR A 141 -2.17 16.35 14.39
N SER A 142 -1.63 15.31 15.02
CA SER A 142 -1.46 15.24 16.46
C SER A 142 -0.01 14.91 16.83
N ALA A 143 0.47 15.51 17.92
CA ALA A 143 1.75 15.14 18.53
C ALA A 143 1.73 13.70 19.10
N GLU A 144 0.57 13.04 19.08
CA GLU A 144 0.31 11.73 19.68
C GLU A 144 0.47 10.59 18.68
N ASP A 145 0.37 10.86 17.35
CA ASP A 145 0.65 9.87 16.30
C ASP A 145 1.66 10.38 15.27
N PRO A 146 2.97 10.23 15.54
CA PRO A 146 4.02 10.60 14.58
C PRO A 146 4.08 9.67 13.35
N SER A 147 3.34 8.55 13.32
CA SER A 147 3.32 7.62 12.20
C SER A 147 2.47 8.11 11.02
N GLY A 148 1.59 9.12 11.26
CA GLY A 148 0.63 9.60 10.27
C GLY A 148 -0.54 8.64 10.00
N PHE A 149 -0.65 7.57 10.78
CA PHE A 149 -1.70 6.56 10.66
C PHE A 149 -3.09 7.16 10.90
N LEU A 150 -3.25 7.85 12.03
CA LEU A 150 -4.51 8.40 12.48
C LEU A 150 -4.56 9.90 12.22
N TYR A 151 -5.38 10.33 11.26
CA TYR A 151 -5.61 11.74 11.01
C TYR A 151 -6.58 12.33 12.05
N ARG A 152 -7.64 11.60 12.40
CA ARG A 152 -8.66 12.03 13.37
C ARG A 152 -9.41 10.85 13.94
N ALA A 153 -9.66 10.86 15.26
CA ALA A 153 -10.65 10.03 15.93
C ALA A 153 -11.54 10.93 16.78
N GLU A 154 -12.85 10.76 16.70
CA GLU A 154 -13.79 11.56 17.45
C GLU A 154 -15.14 10.87 17.64
N ARG A 155 -15.87 11.27 18.67
CA ARG A 155 -17.24 10.90 18.89
C ARG A 155 -18.17 11.97 18.32
N LEU A 156 -19.01 11.57 17.37
CA LEU A 156 -20.01 12.42 16.74
C LEU A 156 -21.33 12.45 17.54
N PRO A 157 -22.19 13.48 17.32
CA PRO A 157 -23.55 13.49 17.84
C PRO A 157 -24.35 12.24 17.45
N GLY A 158 -25.08 11.64 18.40
CA GLY A 158 -25.79 10.38 18.24
C GLY A 158 -24.95 9.17 18.63
N ASN A 159 -23.87 9.38 19.38
CA ASN A 159 -22.95 8.35 19.88
C ASN A 159 -22.34 7.49 18.76
N VAL A 160 -21.98 8.11 17.64
CA VAL A 160 -21.31 7.48 16.51
C VAL A 160 -19.82 7.80 16.57
N GLY A 161 -18.95 6.77 16.58
CA GLY A 161 -17.51 6.91 16.45
C GLY A 161 -17.12 7.22 15.00
N TYR A 162 -16.09 8.04 14.83
CA TYR A 162 -15.51 8.34 13.51
C TYR A 162 -13.99 8.28 13.60
N MET A 163 -13.37 7.61 12.63
CA MET A 163 -11.93 7.45 12.54
C MET A 163 -11.48 7.68 11.09
N ASP A 164 -10.68 8.73 10.86
CA ASP A 164 -10.08 9.05 9.56
C ASP A 164 -8.65 8.49 9.54
N LEU A 165 -8.43 7.50 8.69
CA LEU A 165 -7.17 6.78 8.51
C LEU A 165 -6.54 7.14 7.18
N ARG A 166 -5.30 7.65 7.19
CA ARG A 166 -4.62 8.11 5.98
C ARG A 166 -3.60 7.12 5.41
N ILE A 167 -3.13 6.19 6.23
CA ILE A 167 -2.21 5.12 5.86
C ILE A 167 -2.39 3.96 6.84
N PHE A 168 -2.19 2.73 6.39
CA PHE A 168 -2.01 1.58 7.27
C PHE A 168 -0.53 1.46 7.65
N ALA A 169 -0.05 2.38 8.51
CA ALA A 169 1.34 2.36 8.98
C ALA A 169 1.62 1.09 9.79
N SER A 170 2.87 0.59 9.74
CA SER A 170 3.24 -0.62 10.48
C SER A 170 2.91 -0.52 11.97
N PRO A 171 2.26 -1.51 12.58
CA PRO A 171 1.97 -1.49 14.02
C PRO A 171 3.21 -1.23 14.88
N ARG A 172 4.39 -1.63 14.37
CA ARG A 172 5.68 -1.48 15.07
C ARG A 172 6.24 -0.07 15.04
N SER A 173 5.71 0.83 14.22
CA SER A 173 6.13 2.24 14.13
C SER A 173 5.55 3.15 15.21
N GLY A 174 4.77 2.61 16.16
CA GLY A 174 3.96 3.37 17.12
C GLY A 174 2.49 3.47 16.71
N ALA A 175 2.16 3.20 15.43
CA ALA A 175 0.79 3.22 14.95
C ALA A 175 -0.11 2.18 15.63
N GLY A 176 0.45 1.04 16.09
CA GLY A 176 -0.30 0.05 16.86
C GLY A 176 -0.84 0.61 18.17
N ALA A 177 -0.03 1.38 18.92
CA ALA A 177 -0.46 2.04 20.14
C ALA A 177 -1.49 3.16 19.87
N ALA A 178 -1.33 3.91 18.76
CA ALA A 178 -2.30 4.91 18.33
C ALA A 178 -3.65 4.26 17.99
N ALA A 179 -3.65 3.12 17.28
CA ALA A 179 -4.84 2.34 16.98
C ALA A 179 -5.54 1.85 18.27
N ALA A 180 -4.78 1.30 19.22
CA ALA A 180 -5.30 0.85 20.51
C ALA A 180 -5.95 1.98 21.30
N SER A 181 -5.30 3.16 21.36
CA SER A 181 -5.83 4.34 22.01
C SER A 181 -7.14 4.81 21.38
N ALA A 182 -7.17 4.95 20.05
CA ALA A 182 -8.35 5.40 19.33
C ALA A 182 -9.52 4.40 19.46
N MET A 183 -9.26 3.10 19.35
CA MET A 183 -10.28 2.06 19.51
C MET A 183 -10.82 2.02 20.94
N THR A 184 -9.99 2.27 21.95
CA THR A 184 -10.42 2.38 23.36
C THR A 184 -11.29 3.60 23.57
N GLU A 185 -10.94 4.77 23.00
CA GLU A 185 -11.72 6.01 23.09
C GLU A 185 -13.12 5.87 22.47
N LEU A 186 -13.21 5.10 21.37
CA LEU A 186 -14.45 4.92 20.62
C LEU A 186 -15.22 3.65 21.01
N ASN A 187 -14.72 2.86 21.94
CA ASN A 187 -15.28 1.55 22.27
C ASN A 187 -16.73 1.58 22.74
N ASP A 188 -17.15 2.61 23.44
CA ASP A 188 -18.52 2.75 23.96
C ASP A 188 -19.48 3.51 23.02
N THR A 189 -19.06 3.78 21.76
CA THR A 189 -19.98 4.29 20.74
C THR A 189 -20.89 3.18 20.22
N ASP A 190 -22.08 3.57 19.73
CA ASP A 190 -23.12 2.64 19.28
C ASP A 190 -22.95 2.22 17.82
N ALA A 191 -22.23 3.01 17.01
CA ALA A 191 -21.81 2.70 15.65
C ALA A 191 -20.41 3.30 15.39
N LEU A 192 -19.66 2.75 14.43
CA LEU A 192 -18.32 3.22 14.08
C LEU A 192 -18.20 3.42 12.56
N ILE A 193 -17.60 4.54 12.16
CA ILE A 193 -17.31 4.88 10.78
C ILE A 193 -15.79 4.99 10.62
N PHE A 194 -15.22 4.18 9.75
CA PHE A 194 -13.85 4.34 9.26
C PHE A 194 -13.85 5.10 7.94
N ASP A 195 -13.12 6.19 7.87
CA ASP A 195 -12.91 6.94 6.63
C ASP A 195 -11.53 6.60 6.06
N ILE A 196 -11.52 5.86 4.98
CA ILE A 196 -10.33 5.49 4.21
C ILE A 196 -10.38 6.07 2.79
N THR A 197 -11.18 7.11 2.56
CA THR A 197 -11.36 7.74 1.24
C THR A 197 -10.09 8.37 0.69
N GLN A 198 -9.07 8.60 1.50
CA GLN A 198 -7.78 9.15 1.11
C GLN A 198 -6.61 8.24 1.54
N ASN A 199 -6.87 6.97 1.73
CA ASN A 199 -5.89 5.99 2.19
C ASN A 199 -5.40 5.13 1.01
N MET A 200 -4.11 5.20 0.74
CA MET A 200 -3.47 4.44 -0.34
C MET A 200 -2.86 3.11 0.12
N GLY A 201 -3.20 2.64 1.31
CA GLY A 201 -2.76 1.33 1.78
C GLY A 201 -1.67 1.36 2.84
N GLY A 202 -0.80 0.37 2.83
CA GLY A 202 0.31 0.22 3.79
C GLY A 202 0.53 -1.23 4.23
N ASP A 203 0.64 -1.44 5.55
CA ASP A 203 1.04 -2.71 6.15
C ASP A 203 -0.19 -3.60 6.43
N PRO A 204 -0.28 -4.83 5.88
CA PRO A 204 -1.36 -5.77 6.15
C PRO A 204 -1.41 -6.23 7.62
N GLU A 205 -0.31 -6.16 8.39
CA GLU A 205 -0.36 -6.39 9.84
C GLU A 205 -1.25 -5.37 10.56
N MET A 206 -1.31 -4.10 10.06
CA MET A 206 -2.21 -3.09 10.61
C MET A 206 -3.67 -3.36 10.24
N VAL A 207 -3.92 -3.85 9.04
CA VAL A 207 -5.28 -4.31 8.64
C VAL A 207 -5.75 -5.40 9.60
N ALA A 208 -4.93 -6.43 9.82
CA ALA A 208 -5.25 -7.53 10.74
C ALA A 208 -5.45 -7.04 12.19
N LEU A 209 -4.65 -6.08 12.66
CA LEU A 209 -4.80 -5.48 13.98
C LEU A 209 -6.12 -4.73 14.11
N LEU A 210 -6.47 -3.85 13.19
CA LEU A 210 -7.74 -3.10 13.25
C LEU A 210 -8.96 -4.02 13.14
N CYS A 211 -8.91 -5.01 12.24
CA CYS A 211 -9.95 -6.04 12.17
C CYS A 211 -10.10 -6.77 13.51
N SER A 212 -9.01 -7.01 14.24
CA SER A 212 -9.04 -7.69 15.53
C SER A 212 -9.90 -6.98 16.58
N TYR A 213 -10.03 -5.66 16.52
CA TYR A 213 -10.92 -4.92 17.40
C TYR A 213 -12.41 -5.10 17.07
N LEU A 214 -12.73 -5.47 15.84
CA LEU A 214 -14.08 -5.55 15.30
C LEU A 214 -14.72 -6.94 15.43
N PHE A 215 -13.94 -7.94 15.80
CA PHE A 215 -14.39 -9.33 16.01
C PHE A 215 -14.21 -9.76 17.48
N GLY A 216 -14.68 -10.97 17.81
CA GLY A 216 -14.43 -11.62 19.10
C GLY A 216 -12.97 -12.11 19.25
N PRO A 217 -12.68 -12.81 20.37
CA PRO A 217 -11.33 -13.34 20.61
C PRO A 217 -10.99 -14.57 19.75
N GLU A 218 -11.98 -15.21 19.15
CA GLU A 218 -11.75 -16.35 18.24
C GLU A 218 -11.10 -15.82 16.95
N PRO A 219 -9.96 -16.41 16.52
CA PRO A 219 -9.28 -15.95 15.31
C PRO A 219 -10.14 -16.12 14.06
N VAL A 220 -10.25 -15.04 13.29
CA VAL A 220 -10.94 -14.99 11.98
C VAL A 220 -9.89 -14.89 10.90
N HIS A 221 -9.96 -15.76 9.88
CA HIS A 221 -9.07 -15.70 8.73
C HIS A 221 -9.49 -14.58 7.80
N LEU A 222 -8.60 -13.62 7.58
CA LEU A 222 -8.86 -12.41 6.80
C LEU A 222 -8.41 -12.57 5.36
N ASN A 223 -7.10 -12.80 5.17
CA ASN A 223 -6.47 -12.82 3.87
C ASN A 223 -5.25 -13.76 3.87
N ASP A 224 -4.84 -14.22 2.69
CA ASP A 224 -3.56 -14.88 2.43
C ASP A 224 -2.76 -14.00 1.48
N ILE A 225 -1.45 -13.88 1.71
CA ILE A 225 -0.54 -13.36 0.70
C ILE A 225 0.39 -14.48 0.23
N ARG A 226 0.41 -14.70 -1.08
CA ARG A 226 1.23 -15.70 -1.75
C ARG A 226 2.48 -15.03 -2.29
N TRP A 227 3.55 -15.05 -1.53
CA TRP A 227 4.83 -14.43 -1.88
C TRP A 227 5.63 -15.32 -2.82
N ARG A 228 6.12 -14.77 -3.93
CA ARG A 228 7.13 -15.44 -4.74
C ARG A 228 8.49 -15.36 -4.06
N ARG A 229 9.12 -16.53 -3.87
CA ARG A 229 10.47 -16.67 -3.32
C ARG A 229 11.33 -17.47 -4.30
N GLY A 230 11.82 -16.78 -5.35
CA GLY A 230 12.55 -17.44 -6.44
C GLY A 230 11.64 -18.42 -7.19
N ASP A 231 11.83 -19.71 -6.98
CA ASP A 231 11.15 -20.81 -7.67
C ASP A 231 10.04 -21.50 -6.84
N TYR A 232 9.66 -20.95 -5.69
CA TYR A 232 8.53 -21.43 -4.89
C TYR A 232 7.61 -20.28 -4.42
N ILE A 233 6.41 -20.64 -3.99
CA ILE A 233 5.45 -19.74 -3.35
C ILE A 233 5.39 -20.03 -1.86
N GLU A 234 5.66 -19.00 -1.05
CA GLU A 234 5.43 -18.96 0.38
C GLU A 234 4.06 -18.36 0.66
N VAL A 235 3.26 -18.97 1.51
CA VAL A 235 1.94 -18.44 1.88
C VAL A 235 2.01 -17.90 3.29
N GLU A 236 1.66 -16.63 3.43
CA GLU A 236 1.48 -15.94 4.70
C GLU A 236 0.00 -15.71 4.95
N GLU A 237 -0.50 -16.21 6.08
CA GLU A 237 -1.91 -16.10 6.46
C GLU A 237 -2.11 -14.96 7.45
N PHE A 238 -3.08 -14.09 7.19
CA PHE A 238 -3.46 -12.99 8.06
C PHE A 238 -4.76 -13.30 8.80
N TRP A 239 -4.67 -13.24 10.12
CA TRP A 239 -5.76 -13.58 11.05
C TRP A 239 -5.98 -12.47 12.04
N THR A 240 -7.22 -12.32 12.53
CA THR A 240 -7.44 -11.50 13.71
C THR A 240 -6.70 -12.07 14.92
N GLN A 241 -6.19 -11.16 15.76
CA GLN A 241 -5.41 -11.54 16.94
C GLN A 241 -6.36 -11.94 18.09
N PRO A 242 -6.07 -13.00 18.86
CA PRO A 242 -6.89 -13.40 19.99
C PRO A 242 -6.83 -12.42 21.16
N GLU A 243 -5.80 -11.58 21.22
CA GLU A 243 -5.62 -10.52 22.22
C GLU A 243 -5.28 -9.21 21.52
N VAL A 244 -5.83 -8.10 22.00
CA VAL A 244 -5.53 -6.74 21.55
C VAL A 244 -5.24 -5.87 22.77
N GLU A 245 -4.48 -4.81 22.58
CA GLU A 245 -4.29 -3.81 23.63
C GLU A 245 -5.56 -2.98 23.80
N GLY A 246 -6.01 -2.76 25.05
CA GLY A 246 -7.26 -2.07 25.33
C GLY A 246 -8.51 -2.95 25.13
N GLU A 247 -9.61 -2.34 24.74
CA GLU A 247 -10.91 -3.01 24.63
C GLU A 247 -11.32 -3.20 23.17
N ARG A 248 -11.98 -4.35 22.89
CA ARG A 248 -12.55 -4.60 21.57
C ARG A 248 -13.82 -3.80 21.37
N TYR A 249 -14.03 -3.29 20.18
CA TYR A 249 -15.30 -2.73 19.76
C TYR A 249 -16.41 -3.80 19.69
N GLY A 250 -16.02 -5.01 19.32
CA GLY A 250 -16.89 -6.18 19.25
C GLY A 250 -17.59 -6.34 17.91
N GLN A 251 -18.32 -7.45 17.78
CA GLN A 251 -18.88 -7.91 16.49
C GLN A 251 -20.33 -7.47 16.26
N ASP A 252 -21.03 -6.97 17.29
CA ASP A 252 -22.48 -6.75 17.22
C ASP A 252 -22.86 -5.33 16.80
N LYS A 253 -22.00 -4.37 17.07
CA LYS A 253 -22.27 -2.96 16.75
C LYS A 253 -22.03 -2.67 15.27
N PRO A 254 -22.86 -1.79 14.64
CA PRO A 254 -22.69 -1.42 13.23
C PRO A 254 -21.33 -0.79 12.94
N VAL A 255 -20.72 -1.20 11.82
CA VAL A 255 -19.50 -0.60 11.28
C VAL A 255 -19.72 -0.22 9.83
N TYR A 256 -19.25 0.96 9.47
CA TYR A 256 -19.25 1.50 8.12
C TYR A 256 -17.82 1.82 7.71
N VAL A 257 -17.49 1.58 6.45
CA VAL A 257 -16.19 1.94 5.87
C VAL A 257 -16.44 2.83 4.65
N LEU A 258 -15.87 4.03 4.67
CA LEU A 258 -16.01 4.99 3.57
C LEU A 258 -14.87 4.78 2.58
N THR A 259 -15.22 4.59 1.30
CA THR A 259 -14.26 4.35 0.22
C THR A 259 -14.39 5.39 -0.89
N SER A 260 -13.32 5.58 -1.64
CA SER A 260 -13.31 6.36 -2.88
C SER A 260 -12.46 5.65 -3.94
N HIS A 261 -12.45 6.16 -5.17
CA HIS A 261 -11.59 5.63 -6.23
C HIS A 261 -10.08 5.79 -5.95
N THR A 262 -9.67 6.58 -4.94
CA THR A 262 -8.29 6.70 -4.50
C THR A 262 -7.95 5.79 -3.30
N THR A 263 -8.92 5.05 -2.77
CA THR A 263 -8.66 3.99 -1.79
C THR A 263 -7.92 2.85 -2.49
N PHE A 264 -6.75 2.43 -1.96
CA PHE A 264 -5.85 1.52 -2.67
C PHE A 264 -5.17 0.49 -1.75
N SER A 265 -4.74 -0.67 -2.31
CA SER A 265 -3.86 -1.66 -1.66
C SER A 265 -4.41 -2.15 -0.30
N ALA A 266 -3.66 -2.08 0.80
CA ALA A 266 -4.08 -2.52 2.13
C ALA A 266 -5.36 -1.82 2.64
N ALA A 267 -5.71 -0.61 2.13
CA ALA A 267 -6.98 0.02 2.45
C ALA A 267 -8.15 -0.69 1.75
N GLU A 268 -7.92 -1.21 0.55
CA GLU A 268 -8.90 -2.05 -0.13
C GLU A 268 -9.04 -3.41 0.56
N GLU A 269 -7.92 -4.01 1.03
CA GLU A 269 -7.91 -5.23 1.83
C GLU A 269 -8.82 -5.09 3.05
N PHE A 270 -8.66 -4.00 3.82
CA PHE A 270 -9.51 -3.71 4.99
C PHE A 270 -11.01 -3.67 4.64
N ALA A 271 -11.37 -2.97 3.56
CA ALA A 271 -12.75 -2.89 3.10
C ALA A 271 -13.27 -4.25 2.59
N TYR A 272 -12.45 -4.96 1.79
CA TYR A 272 -12.81 -6.23 1.17
C TYR A 272 -13.02 -7.33 2.20
N ASP A 273 -12.12 -7.45 3.17
CA ASP A 273 -12.20 -8.45 4.23
C ASP A 273 -13.44 -8.22 5.11
N LEU A 274 -13.67 -6.98 5.55
CA LEU A 274 -14.82 -6.65 6.36
C LEU A 274 -16.15 -6.83 5.60
N GLN A 275 -16.20 -6.48 4.31
CA GLN A 275 -17.38 -6.71 3.46
C GLN A 275 -17.64 -8.21 3.28
N THR A 276 -16.61 -8.96 2.91
CA THR A 276 -16.71 -10.40 2.63
C THR A 276 -17.16 -11.20 3.87
N LEU A 277 -16.71 -10.77 5.05
CA LEU A 277 -17.10 -11.35 6.33
C LEU A 277 -18.45 -10.81 6.87
N GLY A 278 -19.10 -9.90 6.14
CA GLY A 278 -20.36 -9.27 6.55
C GLY A 278 -20.22 -8.42 7.81
N ARG A 279 -19.01 -7.94 8.12
CA ARG A 279 -18.73 -7.19 9.36
C ARG A 279 -18.94 -5.69 9.21
N ALA A 280 -18.75 -5.14 8.05
CA ALA A 280 -18.97 -3.72 7.79
C ALA A 280 -19.82 -3.50 6.53
N THR A 281 -20.47 -2.33 6.47
CA THR A 281 -21.13 -1.82 5.28
C THR A 281 -20.19 -0.83 4.58
N ILE A 282 -19.88 -1.07 3.32
CA ILE A 282 -19.01 -0.21 2.53
C ILE A 282 -19.85 0.88 1.86
N VAL A 283 -19.45 2.14 2.03
CA VAL A 283 -20.20 3.31 1.55
C VAL A 283 -19.28 4.23 0.76
N GLY A 284 -19.65 4.59 -0.45
CA GLY A 284 -18.85 5.51 -1.28
C GLY A 284 -18.70 5.07 -2.72
N GLU A 285 -17.48 5.14 -3.24
CA GLU A 285 -17.14 4.77 -4.61
C GLU A 285 -16.42 3.43 -4.64
N THR A 286 -16.42 2.78 -5.82
CA THR A 286 -15.54 1.63 -6.07
C THR A 286 -14.09 2.07 -5.95
N THR A 287 -13.28 1.26 -5.29
CA THR A 287 -11.86 1.53 -5.04
C THR A 287 -11.01 1.30 -6.29
N GLN A 288 -9.72 1.59 -6.22
CA GLN A 288 -8.85 1.61 -7.40
C GLN A 288 -8.60 0.22 -8.00
N GLY A 289 -8.37 -0.81 -7.18
CA GLY A 289 -8.21 -2.18 -7.66
C GLY A 289 -6.79 -2.71 -7.68
N GLY A 290 -5.99 -2.46 -6.63
CA GLY A 290 -4.65 -3.01 -6.49
C GLY A 290 -4.54 -3.98 -5.33
N ALA A 291 -4.36 -5.27 -5.63
CA ALA A 291 -4.33 -6.35 -4.64
C ALA A 291 -2.97 -7.05 -4.48
N ASN A 292 -2.02 -6.76 -5.37
CA ASN A 292 -0.77 -7.50 -5.42
C ASN A 292 0.36 -6.74 -4.72
N PRO A 293 0.76 -7.10 -3.49
CA PRO A 293 1.79 -6.36 -2.77
C PRO A 293 3.15 -6.46 -3.46
N GLY A 294 3.82 -5.31 -3.57
CA GLY A 294 5.10 -5.18 -4.25
C GLY A 294 6.18 -4.54 -3.40
N GLN A 295 7.38 -4.49 -3.96
CA GLN A 295 8.49 -3.72 -3.40
C GLN A 295 9.24 -2.98 -4.50
N PRO A 296 9.91 -1.85 -4.17
CA PRO A 296 10.67 -1.09 -5.15
C PRO A 296 12.01 -1.78 -5.47
N PHE A 297 12.37 -1.77 -6.75
CA PHE A 297 13.66 -2.20 -7.25
C PHE A 297 14.33 -1.08 -8.05
N GLY A 298 15.62 -0.84 -7.81
CA GLY A 298 16.40 0.13 -8.58
C GLY A 298 16.67 -0.36 -9.98
N LEU A 299 16.50 0.53 -10.95
CA LEU A 299 16.87 0.36 -12.35
C LEU A 299 18.09 1.23 -12.68
N ALA A 300 18.66 1.01 -13.87
CA ALA A 300 19.70 1.87 -14.41
C ALA A 300 19.27 3.35 -14.42
N ALA A 301 20.24 4.25 -14.40
CA ALA A 301 20.04 5.70 -14.53
C ALA A 301 19.03 6.30 -13.54
N ASP A 302 19.04 5.83 -12.29
CA ASP A 302 18.17 6.34 -11.22
C ASP A 302 16.66 6.28 -11.55
N PHE A 303 16.22 5.20 -12.20
CA PHE A 303 14.83 4.80 -12.22
C PHE A 303 14.54 3.77 -11.12
N THR A 304 13.29 3.66 -10.76
CA THR A 304 12.80 2.64 -9.83
C THR A 304 11.55 1.99 -10.43
N VAL A 305 11.37 0.70 -10.21
CA VAL A 305 10.14 -0.01 -10.54
C VAL A 305 9.56 -0.64 -9.28
N LEU A 306 8.29 -0.45 -9.04
CA LEU A 306 7.54 -1.21 -8.05
C LEU A 306 7.10 -2.53 -8.70
N ILE A 307 7.59 -3.66 -8.19
CA ILE A 307 7.25 -4.99 -8.73
C ILE A 307 6.42 -5.75 -7.71
N PRO A 308 5.19 -6.15 -8.04
CA PRO A 308 4.41 -7.07 -7.24
C PRO A 308 5.11 -8.42 -7.08
N ILE A 309 5.48 -8.77 -5.86
CA ILE A 309 6.16 -10.01 -5.51
C ILE A 309 5.24 -10.97 -4.75
N GLY A 310 4.00 -10.54 -4.50
CA GLY A 310 2.95 -11.28 -3.83
C GLY A 310 1.60 -11.14 -4.52
N GLU A 311 0.71 -12.08 -4.24
CA GLU A 311 -0.69 -12.11 -4.66
C GLU A 311 -1.57 -12.22 -3.42
N ALA A 312 -2.45 -11.25 -3.16
CA ALA A 312 -3.46 -11.38 -2.12
C ALA A 312 -4.54 -12.38 -2.55
N VAL A 313 -5.03 -13.19 -1.63
CA VAL A 313 -6.12 -14.15 -1.90
C VAL A 313 -7.02 -14.24 -0.67
N ASN A 314 -8.23 -13.71 -0.78
CA ASN A 314 -9.19 -13.82 0.30
C ASN A 314 -9.65 -15.29 0.49
N PRO A 315 -9.63 -15.83 1.71
CA PRO A 315 -9.92 -17.24 1.97
C PRO A 315 -11.39 -17.62 1.72
N THR A 316 -12.31 -16.65 1.70
CA THR A 316 -13.74 -16.88 1.46
C THR A 316 -14.06 -16.87 -0.04
N THR A 317 -13.65 -15.81 -0.76
CA THR A 317 -13.97 -15.64 -2.18
C THR A 317 -13.04 -16.41 -3.11
N LYS A 318 -11.83 -16.81 -2.62
CA LYS A 318 -10.74 -17.44 -3.38
C LYS A 318 -10.20 -16.57 -4.50
N THR A 319 -10.45 -15.28 -4.42
CA THR A 319 -9.99 -14.24 -5.34
C THR A 319 -9.61 -12.99 -4.55
N ASN A 320 -9.40 -11.87 -5.22
CA ASN A 320 -9.09 -10.58 -4.64
C ASN A 320 -9.79 -9.45 -5.43
N TRP A 321 -9.38 -8.20 -5.20
CA TRP A 321 -9.94 -6.98 -5.80
C TRP A 321 -9.08 -6.43 -6.96
N GLU A 322 -8.03 -7.14 -7.40
CA GLU A 322 -7.17 -6.68 -8.50
C GLU A 322 -7.96 -6.33 -9.76
N GLY A 323 -7.70 -5.16 -10.34
CA GLY A 323 -8.34 -4.64 -11.56
C GLY A 323 -9.84 -4.38 -11.46
N THR A 324 -10.49 -4.67 -10.31
CA THR A 324 -11.95 -4.52 -10.15
C THR A 324 -12.35 -3.56 -9.05
N GLY A 325 -11.47 -3.35 -8.08
CA GLY A 325 -11.75 -2.62 -6.85
C GLY A 325 -12.79 -3.30 -5.95
N VAL A 326 -12.96 -2.74 -4.77
CA VAL A 326 -14.02 -3.10 -3.82
C VAL A 326 -15.26 -2.27 -4.15
N LYS A 327 -16.34 -2.92 -4.55
CA LYS A 327 -17.60 -2.25 -4.85
C LYS A 327 -18.35 -1.94 -3.57
N PRO A 328 -18.79 -0.68 -3.35
CA PRO A 328 -19.53 -0.33 -2.14
C PRO A 328 -20.91 -0.98 -2.11
N ASP A 329 -21.39 -1.29 -0.89
CA ASP A 329 -22.77 -1.73 -0.63
C ASP A 329 -23.76 -0.59 -0.85
N ILE A 330 -23.34 0.65 -0.52
CA ILE A 330 -24.10 1.87 -0.75
C ILE A 330 -23.27 2.79 -1.64
N ALA A 331 -23.55 2.76 -2.95
CA ALA A 331 -22.83 3.54 -3.94
C ALA A 331 -23.26 5.01 -3.94
N VAL A 332 -22.36 5.91 -3.59
CA VAL A 332 -22.53 7.37 -3.60
C VAL A 332 -21.21 8.04 -3.92
N PRO A 333 -21.19 9.29 -4.46
CA PRO A 333 -19.96 10.05 -4.58
C PRO A 333 -19.28 10.23 -3.21
N LYS A 334 -17.96 10.27 -3.18
CA LYS A 334 -17.16 10.33 -1.94
C LYS A 334 -17.57 11.48 -1.02
N GLU A 335 -17.97 12.63 -1.59
CA GLU A 335 -18.41 13.82 -0.85
C GLU A 335 -19.72 13.57 -0.05
N LYS A 336 -20.46 12.53 -0.41
CA LYS A 336 -21.71 12.13 0.28
C LYS A 336 -21.54 10.90 1.17
N ALA A 337 -20.42 10.22 1.09
CA ALA A 337 -20.19 8.95 1.77
C ALA A 337 -20.36 9.10 3.30
N PHE A 338 -19.74 10.12 3.89
CA PHE A 338 -19.82 10.40 5.32
C PHE A 338 -21.26 10.65 5.80
N GLU A 339 -22.00 11.55 5.15
CA GLU A 339 -23.40 11.83 5.53
C GLU A 339 -24.28 10.59 5.38
N THR A 340 -24.09 9.83 4.31
CA THR A 340 -24.85 8.61 4.03
C THR A 340 -24.60 7.56 5.11
N ALA A 341 -23.34 7.26 5.43
CA ALA A 341 -23.00 6.30 6.48
C ALA A 341 -23.50 6.74 7.86
N ARG A 342 -23.35 8.03 8.20
CA ARG A 342 -23.83 8.57 9.47
C ARG A 342 -25.35 8.46 9.60
N ASN A 343 -26.11 8.78 8.56
CA ASN A 343 -27.56 8.63 8.57
C ASN A 343 -27.97 7.17 8.69
N ALA A 344 -27.34 6.26 7.94
CA ALA A 344 -27.59 4.83 8.05
C ALA A 344 -27.29 4.29 9.47
N ALA A 345 -26.22 4.77 10.10
CA ALA A 345 -25.89 4.44 11.49
C ALA A 345 -27.02 4.88 12.45
N LEU A 346 -27.44 6.14 12.36
CA LEU A 346 -28.49 6.68 13.23
C LEU A 346 -29.86 6.01 13.02
N GLU A 347 -30.21 5.64 11.77
CA GLU A 347 -31.43 4.89 11.47
C GLU A 347 -31.43 3.48 12.08
N LYS A 348 -30.23 2.83 12.10
CA LYS A 348 -30.10 1.47 12.67
C LYS A 348 -30.14 1.46 14.20
N LEU A 349 -29.86 2.59 14.84
CA LEU A 349 -29.88 2.75 16.31
C LEU A 349 -31.26 3.15 16.85
N ASN A 350 -32.21 3.56 16.01
CA ASN A 350 -33.60 3.91 16.35
C ASN A 350 -34.54 2.73 16.12
#